data_e4b5a68ad86494f5bb42d4a495061469
#
_entry.id   e4b5a68ad86494f5bb42d4a495061469
#
_cell.length_a   1.000
_cell.length_b   1.000
_cell.length_c   1.000
_cell.angle_alpha   90.00
_cell.angle_beta   90.00
_cell.angle_gamma   90.00
#
_symmetry.space_group_name_H-M   'P 1'
#
loop_
_entity.id
_entity.type
_entity.pdbx_description
1 polymer ?
#
loop_
_entity_poly.entity_id
_entity_poly.type
_entity_poly.pdbx_seq_one_letter_code
_entity_poly.pdbx_strand_id
1 'polypeptide(L)'
;GNYIMHQDIMPKSSDILPMGLILLLVTGIGICFQHLGFTDSNIITLYILGVLLTALICTNYTSCIISSVLSVIAFNYFFTEPVMTLHAYAPGYPVTFLIMLIAGIITGSSASKLKQDARLLASDAYRTKVLFDTDKLLENTDDPKQIILLCAQQLSRLLNRKVLAISKDDDHKHIHMYYPDRTFAYEKLSKEDEEAVQWVFENHKQKTNRDTLYLSIRMNEIVYGVIGIIQEDAPINPHESSIALSILGECALALDNERIKREKEQAALVAKNEQLRSNLLRTISHDLRTPLTSISGGASILMDSYQELDDAARKQIFSDIYDDSEWLK
;
A
#
# COMPACT_ATOMS: atom_id res chain seq x y z
N GLY A 1 -16.29 -1.74 17.21
CA GLY A 1 -17.00 -2.97 17.38
C GLY A 1 -16.02 -4.08 17.64
N ASN A 2 -16.16 -4.76 18.79
CA ASN A 2 -15.32 -5.81 19.35
C ASN A 2 -15.08 -6.97 18.37
N TYR A 3 -13.89 -7.02 17.77
CA TYR A 3 -13.31 -8.29 17.34
C TYR A 3 -12.56 -8.88 18.56
N ILE A 4 -13.29 -9.59 19.43
CA ILE A 4 -12.70 -10.54 20.34
C ILE A 4 -12.19 -11.67 19.45
N MET A 5 -10.86 -11.69 19.24
CA MET A 5 -10.17 -12.85 18.69
C MET A 5 -10.54 -14.06 19.53
N HIS A 6 -11.22 -15.04 18.94
CA HIS A 6 -11.20 -16.41 19.43
C HIS A 6 -9.73 -16.90 19.33
N GLN A 7 -8.95 -16.59 20.36
CA GLN A 7 -7.71 -17.31 20.60
C GLN A 7 -8.13 -18.73 20.99
N ASP A 8 -7.68 -19.71 20.22
CA ASP A 8 -7.77 -21.12 20.58
C ASP A 8 -7.25 -21.29 22.01
N ILE A 9 -8.17 -21.63 22.93
CA ILE A 9 -7.89 -21.74 24.37
C ILE A 9 -7.00 -22.96 24.67
N MET A 10 -6.84 -23.87 23.70
CA MET A 10 -5.97 -25.03 23.84
C MET A 10 -4.58 -24.83 23.24
N PRO A 11 -3.50 -25.31 23.93
CA PRO A 11 -2.16 -25.31 23.34
C PRO A 11 -2.19 -26.12 22.05
N LYS A 12 -1.59 -25.59 20.98
CA LYS A 12 -1.40 -26.38 19.75
C LYS A 12 -0.61 -27.63 20.08
N SER A 13 -0.94 -28.75 19.45
CA SER A 13 -0.22 -30.02 19.60
C SER A 13 1.30 -29.87 19.39
N SER A 14 1.71 -28.90 18.57
CA SER A 14 3.11 -28.54 18.35
C SER A 14 3.82 -27.91 19.57
N ASP A 15 3.09 -27.31 20.52
CA ASP A 15 3.64 -26.62 21.67
C ASP A 15 3.82 -27.55 22.89
N ILE A 16 3.12 -28.67 22.92
CA ILE A 16 3.13 -29.62 24.05
C ILE A 16 4.51 -30.26 24.22
N LEU A 17 5.13 -30.69 23.15
CA LEU A 17 6.43 -31.35 23.16
C LEU A 17 7.57 -30.45 23.67
N PRO A 18 7.77 -29.21 23.14
CA PRO A 18 8.80 -28.32 23.65
C PRO A 18 8.54 -27.88 25.10
N MET A 19 7.26 -27.64 25.48
CA MET A 19 6.89 -27.30 26.85
C MET A 19 7.29 -28.41 27.85
N GLY A 20 6.95 -29.67 27.53
CA GLY A 20 7.28 -30.83 28.36
C GLY A 20 8.81 -31.02 28.46
N LEU A 21 9.54 -30.85 27.37
CA LEU A 21 11.00 -30.99 27.32
C LEU A 21 11.71 -29.91 28.14
N ILE A 22 11.25 -28.68 28.10
CA ILE A 22 11.75 -27.57 28.93
C ILE A 22 11.51 -27.87 30.40
N LEU A 23 10.29 -28.29 30.77
CA LEU A 23 9.97 -28.61 32.18
C LEU A 23 10.82 -29.74 32.72
N LEU A 24 11.06 -30.82 31.98
CA LEU A 24 11.93 -31.91 32.32
C LEU A 24 13.41 -31.46 32.52
N LEU A 25 13.91 -30.62 31.61
CA LEU A 25 15.26 -30.09 31.66
C LEU A 25 15.44 -29.19 32.88
N VAL A 26 14.52 -28.28 33.16
CA VAL A 26 14.51 -27.39 34.31
C VAL A 26 14.46 -28.21 35.61
N THR A 27 13.60 -29.23 35.70
CA THR A 27 13.51 -30.09 36.86
C THR A 27 14.79 -30.89 37.07
N GLY A 28 15.42 -31.44 36.02
CA GLY A 28 16.66 -32.14 36.08
C GLY A 28 17.84 -31.28 36.59
N ILE A 29 17.94 -30.04 36.07
CA ILE A 29 18.94 -29.06 36.56
C ILE A 29 18.64 -28.68 38.02
N GLY A 30 17.36 -28.50 38.38
CA GLY A 30 16.95 -28.22 39.76
C GLY A 30 17.38 -29.29 40.74
N ILE A 31 17.21 -30.58 40.39
CA ILE A 31 17.70 -31.71 41.21
C ILE A 31 19.23 -31.66 41.36
N CYS A 32 19.94 -31.35 40.29
CA CYS A 32 21.38 -31.17 40.35
C CYS A 32 21.78 -30.02 41.32
N PHE A 33 21.08 -28.91 41.28
CA PHE A 33 21.28 -27.76 42.16
C PHE A 33 21.03 -28.14 43.63
N GLN A 34 19.99 -28.91 43.92
CA GLN A 34 19.70 -29.39 45.27
C GLN A 34 20.86 -30.29 45.80
N HIS A 35 21.36 -31.20 44.96
CA HIS A 35 22.52 -32.05 45.34
C HIS A 35 23.80 -31.24 45.56
N LEU A 36 23.97 -30.11 44.88
CA LEU A 36 25.10 -29.20 45.04
C LEU A 36 24.97 -28.24 46.24
N GLY A 37 23.83 -28.30 46.97
CA GLY A 37 23.55 -27.47 48.14
C GLY A 37 23.10 -26.03 47.84
N PHE A 38 22.59 -25.77 46.62
CA PHE A 38 21.99 -24.48 46.28
C PHE A 38 20.65 -24.28 47.02
N THR A 39 20.30 -23.02 47.25
CA THR A 39 19.07 -22.64 47.96
C THR A 39 17.83 -22.80 47.08
N ASP A 40 16.65 -22.97 47.69
CA ASP A 40 15.35 -23.04 47.00
C ASP A 40 15.10 -21.85 46.12
N SER A 41 15.59 -20.66 46.49
CA SER A 41 15.48 -19.44 45.68
C SER A 41 16.12 -19.57 44.29
N ASN A 42 17.23 -20.27 44.17
CA ASN A 42 17.90 -20.50 42.89
C ASN A 42 17.09 -21.45 42.00
N ILE A 43 16.48 -22.46 42.62
CA ILE A 43 15.61 -23.42 41.92
C ILE A 43 14.34 -22.74 41.44
N ILE A 44 13.69 -21.86 42.24
CA ILE A 44 12.54 -21.06 41.85
C ILE A 44 12.86 -20.17 40.63
N THR A 45 14.02 -19.50 40.68
CA THR A 45 14.48 -18.65 39.54
C THR A 45 14.67 -19.46 38.27
N LEU A 46 15.19 -20.71 38.40
CA LEU A 46 15.34 -21.62 37.27
C LEU A 46 13.99 -22.00 36.64
N TYR A 47 12.93 -22.24 37.43
CA TYR A 47 11.59 -22.51 36.95
C TYR A 47 10.98 -21.28 36.24
N ILE A 48 11.18 -20.07 36.77
CA ILE A 48 10.77 -18.83 36.12
C ILE A 48 11.45 -18.67 34.74
N LEU A 49 12.75 -18.99 34.67
CA LEU A 49 13.50 -19.02 33.41
C LEU A 49 12.91 -20.06 32.44
N GLY A 50 12.48 -21.22 32.93
CA GLY A 50 11.82 -22.25 32.13
C GLY A 50 10.50 -21.76 31.53
N VAL A 51 9.68 -21.02 32.28
CA VAL A 51 8.46 -20.39 31.76
C VAL A 51 8.79 -19.34 30.70
N LEU A 52 9.83 -18.54 30.89
CA LEU A 52 10.29 -17.58 29.89
C LEU A 52 10.74 -18.26 28.58
N LEU A 53 11.51 -19.33 28.67
CA LEU A 53 11.92 -20.12 27.51
C LEU A 53 10.74 -20.73 26.79
N THR A 54 9.74 -21.24 27.53
CA THR A 54 8.48 -21.72 26.95
C THR A 54 7.76 -20.61 26.18
N ALA A 55 7.70 -19.39 26.72
CA ALA A 55 7.09 -18.24 26.06
C ALA A 55 7.81 -17.82 24.76
N LEU A 56 9.15 -17.98 24.71
CA LEU A 56 9.94 -17.68 23.52
C LEU A 56 9.79 -18.74 22.42
N ILE A 57 9.63 -20.01 22.79
CA ILE A 57 9.57 -21.13 21.84
C ILE A 57 8.13 -21.40 21.37
N CYS A 58 7.19 -21.46 22.31
CA CYS A 58 5.78 -21.74 22.00
C CYS A 58 5.08 -20.55 21.31
N THR A 59 4.03 -20.87 20.58
CA THR A 59 3.28 -19.87 19.79
C THR A 59 2.12 -19.24 20.55
N ASN A 60 1.53 -19.96 21.52
CA ASN A 60 0.30 -19.54 22.20
C ASN A 60 0.56 -19.03 23.63
N TYR A 61 -0.13 -17.96 24.00
CA TYR A 61 -0.12 -17.43 25.36
C TYR A 61 -0.60 -18.47 26.42
N THR A 62 -1.57 -19.31 26.07
CA THR A 62 -2.07 -20.38 26.93
C THR A 62 -0.99 -21.36 27.33
N SER A 63 -0.01 -21.65 26.47
CA SER A 63 1.15 -22.50 26.78
C SER A 63 2.00 -21.94 27.94
N CYS A 64 2.11 -20.61 28.04
CA CYS A 64 2.83 -19.93 29.14
C CYS A 64 2.09 -20.09 30.48
N ILE A 65 0.76 -19.96 30.48
CA ILE A 65 -0.06 -20.15 31.70
C ILE A 65 0.06 -21.57 32.18
N ILE A 66 -0.12 -22.56 31.29
CA ILE A 66 -0.02 -23.98 31.62
C ILE A 66 1.39 -24.32 32.12
N SER A 67 2.43 -23.84 31.46
CA SER A 67 3.81 -24.04 31.89
C SER A 67 4.06 -23.45 33.27
N SER A 68 3.52 -22.27 33.58
CA SER A 68 3.64 -21.64 34.92
C SER A 68 2.97 -22.49 36.01
N VAL A 69 1.76 -22.99 35.75
CA VAL A 69 1.05 -23.88 36.69
C VAL A 69 1.82 -25.20 36.89
N LEU A 70 2.26 -25.83 35.81
CA LEU A 70 3.04 -27.07 35.86
C LEU A 70 4.38 -26.87 36.59
N SER A 71 5.03 -25.72 36.42
CA SER A 71 6.24 -25.35 37.11
C SER A 71 6.05 -25.29 38.64
N VAL A 72 4.93 -24.68 39.09
CA VAL A 72 4.58 -24.65 40.54
C VAL A 72 4.34 -26.05 41.07
N ILE A 73 3.59 -26.88 40.34
CA ILE A 73 3.31 -28.27 40.73
C ILE A 73 4.61 -29.08 40.79
N ALA A 74 5.48 -28.97 39.77
CA ALA A 74 6.75 -29.68 39.73
C ALA A 74 7.68 -29.24 40.87
N PHE A 75 7.78 -27.93 41.15
CA PHE A 75 8.57 -27.43 42.26
C PHE A 75 8.05 -27.96 43.60
N ASN A 76 6.71 -27.93 43.83
CA ASN A 76 6.13 -28.48 45.07
C ASN A 76 6.43 -29.95 45.20
N TYR A 77 6.28 -30.77 44.17
CA TYR A 77 6.47 -32.20 44.21
C TYR A 77 7.92 -32.62 44.45
N PHE A 78 8.88 -31.97 43.79
CA PHE A 78 10.26 -32.40 43.80
C PHE A 78 11.14 -31.70 44.87
N PHE A 79 10.80 -30.47 45.29
CA PHE A 79 11.69 -29.63 46.11
C PHE A 79 11.09 -29.18 47.46
N THR A 80 9.78 -29.41 47.69
CA THR A 80 9.12 -28.99 48.92
C THR A 80 9.04 -30.18 49.89
N GLU A 81 9.39 -29.97 51.14
CA GLU A 81 9.29 -31.03 52.18
C GLU A 81 7.83 -31.18 52.65
N PRO A 82 7.31 -32.43 52.79
CA PRO A 82 7.98 -33.72 52.48
C PRO A 82 8.02 -34.00 50.98
N VAL A 83 9.20 -34.28 50.46
CA VAL A 83 9.48 -34.51 49.03
C VAL A 83 8.61 -35.64 48.49
N MET A 84 8.23 -35.60 47.22
CA MET A 84 7.33 -36.52 46.51
C MET A 84 5.87 -36.54 47.04
N THR A 85 5.43 -35.45 47.64
CA THR A 85 4.06 -35.23 48.05
C THR A 85 3.57 -33.87 47.56
N LEU A 86 2.25 -33.68 47.43
CA LEU A 86 1.65 -32.38 47.10
C LEU A 86 1.30 -31.58 48.37
N HIS A 87 1.75 -32.00 49.55
CA HIS A 87 1.54 -31.32 50.82
C HIS A 87 2.70 -30.41 51.16
N ALA A 88 2.38 -29.16 51.50
CA ALA A 88 3.37 -28.18 51.94
C ALA A 88 3.03 -27.76 53.37
N TYR A 89 3.84 -28.23 54.33
CA TYR A 89 3.54 -27.98 55.77
C TYR A 89 4.14 -26.66 56.29
N ALA A 90 5.17 -26.14 55.68
CA ALA A 90 5.75 -24.88 56.13
C ALA A 90 4.85 -23.68 55.67
N PRO A 91 4.57 -22.72 56.57
CA PRO A 91 3.65 -21.63 56.30
C PRO A 91 4.12 -20.64 55.22
N GLY A 92 5.39 -20.68 54.81
CA GLY A 92 5.95 -19.86 53.73
C GLY A 92 5.69 -20.37 52.32
N TYR A 93 5.47 -21.66 52.09
CA TYR A 93 5.35 -22.25 50.76
C TYR A 93 4.15 -21.74 49.94
N PRO A 94 2.95 -21.53 50.51
CA PRO A 94 1.84 -20.99 49.72
C PRO A 94 2.11 -19.59 49.14
N VAL A 95 2.85 -18.76 49.88
CA VAL A 95 3.27 -17.43 49.41
C VAL A 95 4.28 -17.57 48.29
N THR A 96 5.27 -18.48 48.43
CA THR A 96 6.28 -18.77 47.39
C THR A 96 5.60 -19.25 46.10
N PHE A 97 4.64 -20.14 46.19
CA PHE A 97 3.88 -20.66 45.02
C PHE A 97 3.08 -19.54 44.32
N LEU A 98 2.45 -18.67 45.11
CA LEU A 98 1.71 -17.54 44.57
C LEU A 98 2.65 -16.55 43.83
N ILE A 99 3.77 -16.21 44.45
CA ILE A 99 4.78 -15.34 43.83
C ILE A 99 5.33 -15.97 42.54
N MET A 100 5.69 -17.25 42.58
CA MET A 100 6.21 -17.98 41.44
C MET A 100 5.20 -18.04 40.28
N LEU A 101 3.92 -18.29 40.60
CA LEU A 101 2.85 -18.27 39.60
C LEU A 101 2.66 -16.88 38.95
N ILE A 102 2.59 -15.84 39.78
CA ILE A 102 2.41 -14.45 39.30
C ILE A 102 3.63 -14.06 38.45
N ALA A 103 4.84 -14.30 38.94
CA ALA A 103 6.07 -13.97 38.21
C ALA A 103 6.16 -14.74 36.87
N GLY A 104 5.79 -16.02 36.85
CA GLY A 104 5.74 -16.83 35.64
C GLY A 104 4.74 -16.31 34.61
N ILE A 105 3.52 -15.96 35.06
CA ILE A 105 2.49 -15.40 34.18
C ILE A 105 2.91 -14.03 33.61
N ILE A 106 3.42 -13.14 34.44
CA ILE A 106 3.87 -11.80 33.99
C ILE A 106 5.03 -11.94 32.99
N THR A 107 6.02 -12.74 33.32
CA THR A 107 7.20 -12.94 32.45
C THR A 107 6.80 -13.59 31.13
N GLY A 108 5.99 -14.64 31.16
CA GLY A 108 5.49 -15.33 29.98
C GLY A 108 4.60 -14.44 29.10
N SER A 109 3.70 -13.66 29.70
CA SER A 109 2.83 -12.75 28.94
C SER A 109 3.63 -11.63 28.28
N SER A 110 4.61 -11.06 28.98
CA SER A 110 5.49 -10.01 28.46
C SER A 110 6.33 -10.51 27.28
N ALA A 111 6.92 -11.70 27.39
CA ALA A 111 7.69 -12.31 26.31
C ALA A 111 6.83 -12.63 25.08
N SER A 112 5.62 -13.16 25.29
CA SER A 112 4.67 -13.44 24.20
C SER A 112 4.24 -12.15 23.48
N LYS A 113 3.95 -11.09 24.22
CA LYS A 113 3.60 -9.79 23.66
C LYS A 113 4.77 -9.19 22.85
N LEU A 114 5.99 -9.22 23.41
CA LEU A 114 7.18 -8.72 22.70
C LEU A 114 7.41 -9.47 21.36
N LYS A 115 7.22 -10.78 21.34
CA LYS A 115 7.30 -11.59 20.13
C LYS A 115 6.26 -11.22 19.09
N GLN A 116 5.03 -10.94 19.53
CA GLN A 116 3.94 -10.49 18.64
C GLN A 116 4.24 -9.10 18.06
N ASP A 117 4.67 -8.16 18.90
CA ASP A 117 5.04 -6.81 18.49
C ASP A 117 6.20 -6.82 17.49
N ALA A 118 7.23 -7.65 17.74
CA ALA A 118 8.34 -7.82 16.81
C ALA A 118 7.92 -8.37 15.43
N ARG A 119 6.96 -9.31 15.39
CA ARG A 119 6.42 -9.84 14.14
C ARG A 119 5.61 -8.79 13.38
N LEU A 120 4.81 -8.00 14.09
CA LEU A 120 4.05 -6.89 13.47
C LEU A 120 4.99 -5.84 12.87
N LEU A 121 6.00 -5.41 13.63
CA LEU A 121 7.01 -4.46 13.15
C LEU A 121 7.77 -4.98 11.92
N ALA A 122 8.14 -6.26 11.90
CA ALA A 122 8.79 -6.86 10.75
C ALA A 122 7.89 -6.90 9.51
N SER A 123 6.59 -7.19 9.69
CA SER A 123 5.60 -7.17 8.62
C SER A 123 5.39 -5.76 8.07
N ASP A 124 5.27 -4.76 8.93
CA ASP A 124 5.10 -3.36 8.54
C ASP A 124 6.34 -2.80 7.83
N ALA A 125 7.54 -3.13 8.32
CA ALA A 125 8.80 -2.77 7.67
C ALA A 125 8.92 -3.40 6.27
N TYR A 126 8.53 -4.66 6.12
CA TYR A 126 8.51 -5.33 4.81
C TYR A 126 7.52 -4.66 3.85
N ARG A 127 6.29 -4.36 4.32
CA ARG A 127 5.28 -3.65 3.53
C ARG A 127 5.77 -2.29 3.07
N THR A 128 6.35 -1.49 3.97
CA THR A 128 6.91 -0.18 3.65
C THR A 128 8.01 -0.27 2.60
N LYS A 129 8.89 -1.27 2.70
CA LYS A 129 9.93 -1.52 1.70
C LYS A 129 9.34 -1.86 0.33
N VAL A 130 8.33 -2.74 0.29
CA VAL A 130 7.64 -3.09 -0.97
C VAL A 130 7.02 -1.87 -1.62
N LEU A 131 6.35 -1.00 -0.85
CA LEU A 131 5.76 0.24 -1.35
C LEU A 131 6.83 1.18 -1.91
N PHE A 132 7.91 1.41 -1.19
CA PHE A 132 9.03 2.25 -1.63
C PHE A 132 9.68 1.73 -2.92
N ASP A 133 9.94 0.42 -3.00
CA ASP A 133 10.52 -0.21 -4.20
C ASP A 133 9.55 -0.09 -5.40
N THR A 134 8.23 -0.18 -5.17
CA THR A 134 7.22 -0.03 -6.22
C THR A 134 7.13 1.42 -6.69
N ASP A 135 7.06 2.38 -5.79
CA ASP A 135 7.05 3.82 -6.11
C ASP A 135 8.25 4.21 -6.97
N LYS A 136 9.44 3.77 -6.58
CA LYS A 136 10.67 4.01 -7.34
C LYS A 136 10.66 3.39 -8.75
N LEU A 137 9.99 2.24 -8.94
CA LEU A 137 9.83 1.63 -10.26
C LEU A 137 8.88 2.46 -11.14
N LEU A 138 7.88 3.10 -10.56
CA LEU A 138 6.85 3.87 -11.26
C LEU A 138 7.29 5.32 -11.54
N GLU A 139 8.22 5.88 -10.78
CA GLU A 139 8.66 7.28 -10.86
C GLU A 139 9.17 7.69 -12.26
N ASN A 140 9.73 6.74 -13.01
CA ASN A 140 10.32 7.00 -14.32
C ASN A 140 9.40 6.65 -15.50
N THR A 141 8.10 6.48 -15.26
CA THR A 141 7.16 6.00 -16.29
C THR A 141 5.95 6.91 -16.38
N ASP A 142 5.82 7.61 -17.51
CA ASP A 142 4.69 8.52 -17.81
C ASP A 142 3.60 7.84 -18.66
N ASP A 143 3.79 6.59 -19.09
CA ASP A 143 2.82 5.85 -19.88
C ASP A 143 1.91 5.01 -18.96
N PRO A 144 0.58 5.28 -18.92
CA PRO A 144 -0.38 4.52 -18.11
C PRO A 144 -0.34 3.01 -18.33
N LYS A 145 -0.13 2.58 -19.58
CA LYS A 145 -0.03 1.16 -19.90
C LYS A 145 1.21 0.52 -19.28
N GLN A 146 2.35 1.19 -19.36
CA GLN A 146 3.60 0.73 -18.75
C GLN A 146 3.48 0.66 -17.22
N ILE A 147 2.79 1.61 -16.59
CA ILE A 147 2.53 1.60 -15.14
C ILE A 147 1.79 0.31 -14.75
N ILE A 148 0.71 -0.05 -15.45
CA ILE A 148 -0.06 -1.28 -15.19
C ILE A 148 0.80 -2.53 -15.37
N LEU A 149 1.61 -2.58 -16.43
CA LEU A 149 2.48 -3.72 -16.72
C LEU A 149 3.56 -3.90 -15.64
N LEU A 150 4.20 -2.81 -15.20
CA LEU A 150 5.19 -2.85 -14.12
C LEU A 150 4.57 -3.31 -12.80
N CYS A 151 3.36 -2.86 -12.47
CA CYS A 151 2.64 -3.33 -11.30
C CYS A 151 2.34 -4.84 -11.36
N ALA A 152 1.88 -5.34 -12.51
CA ALA A 152 1.63 -6.77 -12.70
C ALA A 152 2.91 -7.61 -12.57
N GLN A 153 4.01 -7.14 -13.13
CA GLN A 153 5.32 -7.80 -13.02
C GLN A 153 5.80 -7.83 -11.57
N GLN A 154 5.65 -6.71 -10.84
CA GLN A 154 6.03 -6.62 -9.43
C GLN A 154 5.17 -7.55 -8.56
N LEU A 155 3.86 -7.59 -8.79
CA LEU A 155 2.93 -8.50 -8.12
C LEU A 155 3.30 -9.96 -8.38
N SER A 156 3.54 -10.35 -9.62
CA SER A 156 3.93 -11.72 -9.99
C SER A 156 5.19 -12.15 -9.23
N ARG A 157 6.19 -11.29 -9.15
CA ARG A 157 7.45 -11.55 -8.45
C ARG A 157 7.26 -11.69 -6.93
N LEU A 158 6.49 -10.77 -6.31
CA LEU A 158 6.36 -10.72 -4.85
C LEU A 158 5.42 -11.79 -4.31
N LEU A 159 4.37 -12.13 -5.05
CA LEU A 159 3.42 -13.16 -4.67
C LEU A 159 3.86 -14.56 -5.12
N ASN A 160 4.89 -14.65 -5.97
CA ASN A 160 5.31 -15.88 -6.62
C ASN A 160 4.16 -16.59 -7.36
N ARG A 161 3.32 -15.80 -8.06
CA ARG A 161 2.13 -16.27 -8.77
C ARG A 161 2.09 -15.71 -10.19
N LYS A 162 1.34 -16.36 -11.08
CA LYS A 162 1.03 -15.82 -12.41
C LYS A 162 0.05 -14.66 -12.27
N VAL A 163 0.31 -13.57 -12.98
CA VAL A 163 -0.50 -12.35 -12.91
C VAL A 163 -0.83 -11.84 -14.30
N LEU A 164 -2.11 -11.57 -14.54
CA LEU A 164 -2.65 -10.98 -15.76
C LEU A 164 -2.77 -9.46 -15.60
N ALA A 165 -2.40 -8.73 -16.64
CA ALA A 165 -2.59 -7.27 -16.70
C ALA A 165 -3.51 -6.91 -17.86
N ILE A 166 -4.57 -6.16 -17.56
CA ILE A 166 -5.60 -5.76 -18.51
C ILE A 166 -5.81 -4.26 -18.36
N SER A 167 -5.47 -3.49 -19.40
CA SER A 167 -5.76 -2.06 -19.46
C SER A 167 -7.17 -1.81 -19.96
N LYS A 168 -7.78 -0.69 -19.57
CA LYS A 168 -9.11 -0.29 -20.05
C LYS A 168 -9.18 -0.14 -21.58
N ASP A 169 -8.07 0.25 -22.20
CA ASP A 169 -7.98 0.52 -23.65
C ASP A 169 -7.53 -0.72 -24.45
N ASP A 170 -7.28 -1.85 -23.79
CA ASP A 170 -6.90 -3.09 -24.48
C ASP A 170 -8.11 -3.77 -25.11
N ASP A 171 -7.91 -4.29 -26.32
CA ASP A 171 -8.91 -4.99 -27.14
C ASP A 171 -9.29 -6.38 -26.57
N HIS A 172 -8.87 -6.68 -25.33
CA HIS A 172 -9.03 -7.94 -24.57
C HIS A 172 -8.63 -9.23 -25.32
N LYS A 173 -8.10 -9.10 -26.52
CA LYS A 173 -7.71 -10.25 -27.36
C LYS A 173 -6.33 -10.79 -27.01
N HIS A 174 -5.43 -9.93 -26.54
CA HIS A 174 -4.07 -10.29 -26.15
C HIS A 174 -3.72 -9.57 -24.86
N ILE A 175 -3.77 -10.30 -23.76
CA ILE A 175 -3.41 -9.81 -22.45
C ILE A 175 -2.00 -10.20 -22.07
N HIS A 176 -1.36 -9.41 -21.23
CA HIS A 176 -0.04 -9.70 -20.70
C HIS A 176 -0.16 -10.60 -19.48
N MET A 177 0.41 -11.81 -19.55
CA MET A 177 0.58 -12.69 -18.41
C MET A 177 2.03 -12.68 -17.95
N TYR A 178 2.26 -12.37 -16.68
CA TYR A 178 3.56 -12.37 -16.03
C TYR A 178 3.74 -13.60 -15.15
N TYR A 179 4.92 -14.20 -15.25
CA TYR A 179 5.34 -15.35 -14.47
C TYR A 179 6.33 -14.91 -13.38
N PRO A 180 6.45 -15.66 -12.25
CA PRO A 180 7.36 -15.33 -11.16
C PRO A 180 8.84 -15.21 -11.57
N ASP A 181 9.28 -15.93 -12.59
CA ASP A 181 10.63 -15.91 -13.16
C ASP A 181 10.93 -14.68 -14.04
N ARG A 182 10.02 -13.69 -14.08
CA ARG A 182 10.06 -12.47 -14.90
C ARG A 182 9.80 -12.68 -16.39
N THR A 183 9.43 -13.85 -16.82
CA THR A 183 8.96 -14.08 -18.18
C THR A 183 7.55 -13.51 -18.34
N PHE A 184 7.17 -13.22 -19.58
CA PHE A 184 5.80 -12.83 -19.91
C PHE A 184 5.36 -13.54 -21.19
N ALA A 185 4.06 -13.74 -21.32
CA ALA A 185 3.44 -14.27 -22.52
C ALA A 185 2.19 -13.45 -22.86
N TYR A 186 1.80 -13.49 -24.13
CA TYR A 186 0.50 -13.00 -24.54
C TYR A 186 -0.49 -14.16 -24.48
N GLU A 187 -1.56 -13.98 -23.70
CA GLU A 187 -2.62 -14.96 -23.60
C GLU A 187 -3.95 -14.38 -24.06
N LYS A 188 -4.84 -15.27 -24.52
CA LYS A 188 -6.20 -14.91 -24.87
C LYS A 188 -7.12 -15.27 -23.72
N LEU A 189 -7.93 -14.30 -23.27
CA LEU A 189 -8.98 -14.55 -22.28
C LEU A 189 -10.03 -15.53 -22.81
N SER A 190 -10.54 -16.37 -21.93
CA SER A 190 -11.76 -17.11 -22.19
C SER A 190 -12.96 -16.15 -22.18
N LYS A 191 -14.07 -16.52 -22.79
CA LYS A 191 -15.29 -15.68 -22.75
C LYS A 191 -15.77 -15.43 -21.32
N GLU A 192 -15.67 -16.42 -20.44
CA GLU A 192 -16.06 -16.32 -19.04
C GLU A 192 -15.16 -15.34 -18.26
N ASP A 193 -13.86 -15.30 -18.60
CA ASP A 193 -12.91 -14.36 -18.02
C ASP A 193 -13.11 -12.94 -18.56
N GLU A 194 -13.44 -12.79 -19.86
CA GLU A 194 -13.84 -11.50 -20.43
C GLU A 194 -15.07 -10.92 -19.70
N GLU A 195 -16.10 -11.73 -19.44
CA GLU A 195 -17.28 -11.34 -18.67
C GLU A 195 -16.93 -10.98 -17.22
N ALA A 196 -15.99 -11.71 -16.61
CA ALA A 196 -15.54 -11.42 -15.25
C ALA A 196 -14.80 -10.08 -15.17
N VAL A 197 -13.92 -9.80 -16.13
CA VAL A 197 -13.18 -8.54 -16.26
C VAL A 197 -14.13 -7.38 -16.52
N GLN A 198 -15.06 -7.53 -17.45
CA GLN A 198 -16.07 -6.49 -17.73
C GLN A 198 -16.90 -6.19 -16.48
N TRP A 199 -17.32 -7.21 -15.75
CA TRP A 199 -18.05 -7.04 -14.50
C TRP A 199 -17.24 -6.24 -13.46
N VAL A 200 -15.91 -6.49 -13.34
CA VAL A 200 -15.02 -5.75 -12.43
C VAL A 200 -14.91 -4.28 -12.83
N PHE A 201 -14.84 -3.99 -14.15
CA PHE A 201 -14.84 -2.60 -14.65
C PHE A 201 -16.13 -1.87 -14.31
N GLU A 202 -17.28 -2.54 -14.41
CA GLU A 202 -18.61 -1.92 -14.19
C GLU A 202 -18.95 -1.78 -12.70
N ASN A 203 -18.59 -2.79 -11.88
CA ASN A 203 -19.00 -2.82 -10.47
C ASN A 203 -17.93 -2.34 -9.51
N HIS A 204 -16.69 -2.13 -9.97
CA HIS A 204 -15.58 -1.64 -9.18
C HIS A 204 -15.22 -2.54 -7.98
N LYS A 205 -15.58 -3.82 -8.03
CA LYS A 205 -15.38 -4.80 -6.96
C LYS A 205 -14.53 -5.98 -7.48
N GLN A 206 -13.86 -6.65 -6.56
CA GLN A 206 -13.15 -7.89 -6.89
C GLN A 206 -14.13 -9.00 -7.29
N LYS A 207 -13.69 -9.86 -8.21
CA LYS A 207 -14.42 -11.04 -8.64
C LYS A 207 -13.47 -12.21 -8.79
N THR A 208 -13.86 -13.37 -8.28
CA THR A 208 -13.13 -14.63 -8.52
C THR A 208 -13.88 -15.41 -9.59
N ASN A 209 -13.18 -15.83 -10.63
CA ASN A 209 -13.68 -16.72 -11.65
C ASN A 209 -12.73 -17.90 -11.78
N ARG A 210 -13.23 -19.14 -11.53
CA ARG A 210 -12.39 -20.35 -11.43
C ARG A 210 -11.19 -20.12 -10.51
N ASP A 211 -9.97 -20.19 -11.06
CA ASP A 211 -8.71 -20.06 -10.32
C ASP A 211 -8.11 -18.64 -10.38
N THR A 212 -8.85 -17.66 -10.89
CA THR A 212 -8.33 -16.29 -11.05
C THR A 212 -9.11 -15.30 -10.21
N LEU A 213 -8.40 -14.52 -9.39
CA LEU A 213 -8.94 -13.39 -8.66
C LEU A 213 -8.69 -12.11 -9.44
N TYR A 214 -9.74 -11.46 -9.89
CA TYR A 214 -9.71 -10.18 -10.60
C TYR A 214 -9.89 -9.02 -9.62
N LEU A 215 -8.95 -8.07 -9.66
CA LEU A 215 -8.89 -6.88 -8.82
C LEU A 215 -8.84 -5.64 -9.70
N SER A 216 -9.63 -4.61 -9.39
CA SER A 216 -9.59 -3.32 -10.10
C SER A 216 -8.43 -2.45 -9.62
N ILE A 217 -7.72 -1.82 -10.56
CA ILE A 217 -6.82 -0.70 -10.30
C ILE A 217 -7.67 0.56 -10.38
N ARG A 218 -8.03 1.15 -9.23
CA ARG A 218 -8.95 2.29 -9.19
C ARG A 218 -8.55 3.35 -8.18
N MET A 219 -8.87 4.60 -8.53
CA MET A 219 -8.86 5.73 -7.60
C MET A 219 -10.23 6.37 -7.62
N ASN A 220 -10.90 6.40 -6.45
CA ASN A 220 -12.30 6.82 -6.32
C ASN A 220 -13.21 6.02 -7.28
N GLU A 221 -13.92 6.70 -8.18
CA GLU A 221 -14.83 6.11 -9.17
C GLU A 221 -14.16 5.77 -10.51
N ILE A 222 -12.87 6.06 -10.68
CA ILE A 222 -12.15 5.84 -11.94
C ILE A 222 -11.40 4.52 -11.87
N VAL A 223 -11.72 3.59 -12.78
CA VAL A 223 -11.00 2.33 -12.98
C VAL A 223 -10.05 2.50 -14.16
N TYR A 224 -8.76 2.26 -13.93
CA TYR A 224 -7.69 2.36 -14.91
C TYR A 224 -7.38 1.04 -15.60
N GLY A 225 -7.59 -0.07 -14.88
CA GLY A 225 -7.31 -1.41 -15.37
C GLY A 225 -7.75 -2.49 -14.39
N VAL A 226 -7.53 -3.73 -14.77
CA VAL A 226 -7.83 -4.92 -13.96
C VAL A 226 -6.58 -5.80 -13.91
N ILE A 227 -6.27 -6.31 -12.73
CA ILE A 227 -5.24 -7.32 -12.51
C ILE A 227 -5.92 -8.64 -12.16
N GLY A 228 -5.51 -9.72 -12.85
CA GLY A 228 -5.91 -11.08 -12.52
C GLY A 228 -4.77 -11.81 -11.84
N ILE A 229 -5.00 -12.39 -10.67
CA ILE A 229 -4.02 -13.20 -9.92
C ILE A 229 -4.48 -14.64 -9.95
N ILE A 230 -3.65 -15.53 -10.51
CA ILE A 230 -3.98 -16.94 -10.66
C ILE A 230 -3.70 -17.69 -9.36
N GLN A 231 -4.67 -18.48 -8.91
CA GLN A 231 -4.70 -19.20 -7.62
C GLN A 231 -4.59 -20.72 -7.80
N GLU A 232 -3.76 -21.20 -8.74
CA GLU A 232 -3.66 -22.63 -9.11
C GLU A 232 -3.48 -23.57 -7.90
N ASP A 233 -2.61 -23.20 -6.95
CA ASP A 233 -2.23 -24.10 -5.83
C ASP A 233 -3.05 -23.85 -4.56
N ALA A 234 -3.40 -22.62 -4.29
CA ALA A 234 -4.14 -22.21 -3.09
C ALA A 234 -4.73 -20.80 -3.23
N PRO A 235 -5.83 -20.50 -2.53
CA PRO A 235 -6.37 -19.14 -2.43
C PRO A 235 -5.32 -18.18 -1.86
N ILE A 236 -5.43 -16.91 -2.24
CA ILE A 236 -4.59 -15.84 -1.70
C ILE A 236 -4.78 -15.77 -0.17
N ASN A 237 -3.66 -15.83 0.56
CA ASN A 237 -3.67 -15.66 2.00
C ASN A 237 -3.78 -14.16 2.40
N PRO A 238 -4.13 -13.83 3.67
CA PRO A 238 -4.29 -12.45 4.10
C PRO A 238 -3.04 -11.57 3.92
N HIS A 239 -1.85 -12.14 4.02
CA HIS A 239 -0.59 -11.42 3.82
C HIS A 239 -0.37 -11.08 2.35
N GLU A 240 -0.54 -12.05 1.45
CA GLU A 240 -0.51 -11.83 0.00
C GLU A 240 -1.55 -10.81 -0.46
N SER A 241 -2.77 -10.90 0.09
CA SER A 241 -3.84 -9.93 -0.19
C SER A 241 -3.46 -8.51 0.23
N SER A 242 -2.84 -8.34 1.40
CA SER A 242 -2.36 -7.04 1.86
C SER A 242 -1.28 -6.44 0.95
N ILE A 243 -0.35 -7.26 0.48
CA ILE A 243 0.69 -6.86 -0.48
C ILE A 243 0.05 -6.45 -1.81
N ALA A 244 -0.85 -7.28 -2.33
CA ALA A 244 -1.53 -7.00 -3.60
C ALA A 244 -2.29 -5.68 -3.55
N LEU A 245 -3.11 -5.45 -2.53
CA LEU A 245 -3.87 -4.22 -2.36
C LEU A 245 -2.97 -2.99 -2.19
N SER A 246 -1.83 -3.14 -1.52
CA SER A 246 -0.86 -2.04 -1.36
C SER A 246 -0.23 -1.64 -2.70
N ILE A 247 0.21 -2.61 -3.50
CA ILE A 247 0.79 -2.35 -4.83
C ILE A 247 -0.26 -1.76 -5.79
N LEU A 248 -1.49 -2.29 -5.77
CA LEU A 248 -2.58 -1.76 -6.58
C LEU A 248 -2.94 -0.32 -6.19
N GLY A 249 -2.84 0.02 -4.89
CA GLY A 249 -3.01 1.39 -4.41
C GLY A 249 -1.96 2.35 -4.96
N GLU A 250 -0.67 1.97 -4.93
CA GLU A 250 0.42 2.76 -5.52
C GLU A 250 0.27 2.89 -7.04
N CYS A 251 -0.10 1.81 -7.72
CA CYS A 251 -0.38 1.82 -9.15
C CYS A 251 -1.52 2.81 -9.49
N ALA A 252 -2.61 2.75 -8.74
CA ALA A 252 -3.76 3.63 -8.93
C ALA A 252 -3.38 5.11 -8.69
N LEU A 253 -2.58 5.37 -7.67
CA LEU A 253 -2.07 6.72 -7.36
C LEU A 253 -1.17 7.26 -8.48
N ALA A 254 -0.25 6.44 -9.00
CA ALA A 254 0.61 6.82 -10.11
C ALA A 254 -0.19 7.14 -11.38
N LEU A 255 -1.20 6.32 -11.71
CA LEU A 255 -2.08 6.51 -12.84
C LEU A 255 -2.94 7.79 -12.70
N ASP A 256 -3.47 8.05 -11.51
CA ASP A 256 -4.26 9.26 -11.25
C ASP A 256 -3.40 10.53 -11.32
N ASN A 257 -2.18 10.49 -10.81
CA ASN A 257 -1.21 11.59 -10.91
C ASN A 257 -0.86 11.89 -12.37
N GLU A 258 -0.64 10.86 -13.20
CA GLU A 258 -0.36 11.04 -14.62
C GLU A 258 -1.57 11.60 -15.38
N ARG A 259 -2.78 11.16 -15.06
CA ARG A 259 -4.02 11.73 -15.60
C ARG A 259 -4.15 13.22 -15.25
N ILE A 260 -3.96 13.59 -13.98
CA ILE A 260 -4.03 14.98 -13.52
C ILE A 260 -2.95 15.85 -14.20
N LYS A 261 -1.74 15.32 -14.35
CA LYS A 261 -0.65 16.01 -15.07
C LYS A 261 -1.04 16.32 -16.51
N ARG A 262 -1.54 15.33 -17.25
CA ARG A 262 -2.01 15.49 -18.65
C ARG A 262 -3.16 16.49 -18.76
N GLU A 263 -4.14 16.44 -17.87
CA GLU A 263 -5.25 17.39 -17.83
C GLU A 263 -4.77 18.82 -17.60
N LYS A 264 -3.81 19.02 -16.67
CA LYS A 264 -3.21 20.34 -16.42
C LYS A 264 -2.43 20.87 -17.62
N GLU A 265 -1.63 20.02 -18.26
CA GLU A 265 -0.86 20.40 -19.46
C GLU A 265 -1.77 20.79 -20.60
N GLN A 266 -2.87 20.04 -20.82
CA GLN A 266 -3.86 20.34 -21.85
C GLN A 266 -4.61 21.64 -21.55
N ALA A 267 -5.01 21.87 -20.31
CA ALA A 267 -5.66 23.11 -19.90
C ALA A 267 -4.73 24.32 -20.05
N ALA A 268 -3.46 24.18 -19.71
CA ALA A 268 -2.45 25.22 -19.88
C ALA A 268 -2.22 25.57 -21.37
N LEU A 269 -2.21 24.56 -22.24
CA LEU A 269 -2.08 24.76 -23.68
C LEU A 269 -3.27 25.52 -24.27
N VAL A 270 -4.50 25.14 -23.86
CA VAL A 270 -5.74 25.83 -24.27
C VAL A 270 -5.73 27.30 -23.80
N ALA A 271 -5.39 27.55 -22.53
CA ALA A 271 -5.30 28.88 -21.97
C ALA A 271 -4.26 29.77 -22.71
N LYS A 272 -3.09 29.19 -23.02
CA LYS A 272 -2.05 29.87 -23.78
C LYS A 272 -2.50 30.25 -25.20
N ASN A 273 -3.17 29.35 -25.89
CA ASN A 273 -3.72 29.60 -27.22
C ASN A 273 -4.79 30.70 -27.20
N GLU A 274 -5.69 30.72 -26.22
CA GLU A 274 -6.70 31.75 -26.06
C GLU A 274 -6.08 33.13 -25.76
N GLN A 275 -5.05 33.16 -24.93
CA GLN A 275 -4.30 34.40 -24.65
C GLN A 275 -3.59 34.94 -25.90
N LEU A 276 -2.95 34.05 -26.68
CA LEU A 276 -2.33 34.43 -27.94
C LEU A 276 -3.37 35.02 -28.92
N ARG A 277 -4.52 34.36 -29.06
CA ARG A 277 -5.63 34.82 -29.89
C ARG A 277 -6.14 36.21 -29.45
N SER A 278 -6.35 36.40 -28.15
CA SER A 278 -6.77 37.69 -27.59
C SER A 278 -5.76 38.79 -27.83
N ASN A 279 -4.47 38.53 -27.65
CA ASN A 279 -3.40 39.47 -27.90
C ASN A 279 -3.31 39.86 -29.38
N LEU A 280 -3.39 38.86 -30.29
CA LEU A 280 -3.42 39.12 -31.75
C LEU A 280 -4.61 39.99 -32.16
N LEU A 281 -5.81 39.67 -31.69
CA LEU A 281 -6.99 40.45 -31.98
C LEU A 281 -6.88 41.89 -31.47
N ARG A 282 -6.31 42.09 -30.29
CA ARG A 282 -6.06 43.44 -29.72
C ARG A 282 -5.07 44.23 -30.55
N THR A 283 -3.94 43.59 -30.92
CA THR A 283 -2.92 44.24 -31.76
C THR A 283 -3.47 44.63 -33.13
N ILE A 284 -4.13 43.69 -33.82
CA ILE A 284 -4.76 43.93 -35.12
C ILE A 284 -5.78 45.07 -35.00
N SER A 285 -6.64 45.05 -33.98
CA SER A 285 -7.65 46.10 -33.77
C SER A 285 -7.01 47.47 -33.54
N HIS A 286 -5.90 47.54 -32.81
CA HIS A 286 -5.16 48.76 -32.60
C HIS A 286 -4.55 49.26 -33.92
N ASP A 287 -3.84 48.38 -34.63
CA ASP A 287 -3.13 48.71 -35.85
C ASP A 287 -4.05 49.11 -37.01
N LEU A 288 -5.26 48.52 -37.05
CA LEU A 288 -6.31 48.95 -38.00
C LEU A 288 -6.98 50.26 -37.60
N ARG A 289 -7.15 50.56 -36.32
CA ARG A 289 -7.83 51.79 -35.84
C ARG A 289 -7.05 53.05 -36.24
N THR A 290 -5.73 53.04 -36.20
CA THR A 290 -4.90 54.21 -36.48
C THR A 290 -5.09 54.72 -37.89
N PRO A 291 -4.92 53.93 -38.96
CA PRO A 291 -5.14 54.39 -40.32
C PRO A 291 -6.64 54.74 -40.62
N LEU A 292 -7.57 53.96 -40.05
CA LEU A 292 -9.01 54.26 -40.17
C LEU A 292 -9.35 55.62 -39.56
N THR A 293 -8.78 55.98 -38.42
CA THR A 293 -8.98 57.30 -37.79
C THR A 293 -8.37 58.41 -38.62
N SER A 294 -7.23 58.21 -39.22
CA SER A 294 -6.56 59.15 -40.11
C SER A 294 -7.39 59.39 -41.39
N ILE A 295 -7.84 58.31 -42.06
CA ILE A 295 -8.70 58.38 -43.22
C ILE A 295 -9.99 59.11 -42.91
N SER A 296 -10.71 58.74 -41.83
CA SER A 296 -11.96 59.35 -41.42
C SER A 296 -11.78 60.85 -41.06
N GLY A 297 -10.71 61.17 -40.34
CA GLY A 297 -10.35 62.56 -39.96
C GLY A 297 -10.05 63.42 -41.18
N GLY A 298 -9.21 62.90 -42.08
CA GLY A 298 -8.85 63.59 -43.33
C GLY A 298 -10.07 63.84 -44.24
N ALA A 299 -10.94 62.81 -44.37
CA ALA A 299 -12.18 62.93 -45.12
C ALA A 299 -13.14 63.96 -44.47
N SER A 300 -13.26 64.01 -43.14
CA SER A 300 -14.09 64.99 -42.43
C SER A 300 -13.58 66.43 -42.66
N ILE A 301 -12.26 66.65 -42.56
CA ILE A 301 -11.68 67.96 -42.81
C ILE A 301 -11.95 68.44 -44.26
N LEU A 302 -11.82 67.54 -45.23
CA LEU A 302 -12.14 67.85 -46.63
C LEU A 302 -13.64 68.12 -46.81
N MET A 303 -14.54 67.48 -46.12
CA MET A 303 -15.99 67.73 -46.22
C MET A 303 -16.39 69.06 -45.60
N ASP A 304 -15.82 69.42 -44.46
CA ASP A 304 -16.25 70.55 -43.66
C ASP A 304 -15.57 71.85 -44.05
N SER A 305 -14.28 71.83 -44.48
CA SER A 305 -13.46 73.00 -44.69
C SER A 305 -12.74 73.07 -46.06
N TYR A 306 -13.27 72.39 -47.08
CA TYR A 306 -12.61 72.27 -48.39
C TYR A 306 -12.22 73.62 -49.02
N GLN A 307 -13.09 74.64 -48.90
CA GLN A 307 -12.88 75.98 -49.49
C GLN A 307 -11.88 76.82 -48.69
N GLU A 308 -11.64 76.51 -47.43
CA GLU A 308 -10.71 77.26 -46.56
C GLU A 308 -9.27 76.73 -46.65
N LEU A 309 -9.07 75.52 -47.21
CA LEU A 309 -7.79 74.88 -47.37
C LEU A 309 -7.12 75.38 -48.70
N ASP A 310 -5.82 75.58 -48.65
CA ASP A 310 -5.02 75.80 -49.85
C ASP A 310 -4.80 74.50 -50.66
N ASP A 311 -4.34 74.63 -51.92
CA ASP A 311 -4.17 73.50 -52.83
C ASP A 311 -3.13 72.47 -52.29
N ALA A 312 -2.09 72.96 -51.58
CA ALA A 312 -1.04 72.12 -51.02
C ALA A 312 -1.57 71.29 -49.88
N ALA A 313 -2.36 71.90 -48.95
CA ALA A 313 -3.02 71.17 -47.82
C ALA A 313 -4.03 70.14 -48.31
N ARG A 314 -4.87 70.45 -49.30
CA ARG A 314 -5.79 69.48 -49.88
C ARG A 314 -5.06 68.27 -50.47
N LYS A 315 -4.00 68.52 -51.24
CA LYS A 315 -3.23 67.43 -51.85
C LYS A 315 -2.57 66.55 -50.82
N GLN A 316 -2.09 67.13 -49.73
CA GLN A 316 -1.49 66.37 -48.63
C GLN A 316 -2.51 65.48 -47.97
N ILE A 317 -3.73 65.97 -47.62
CA ILE A 317 -4.78 65.19 -47.01
C ILE A 317 -5.24 64.02 -47.90
N PHE A 318 -5.37 64.25 -49.20
CA PHE A 318 -5.66 63.21 -50.16
C PHE A 318 -4.60 62.15 -50.24
N SER A 319 -3.30 62.52 -50.18
CA SER A 319 -2.15 61.60 -50.14
C SER A 319 -2.20 60.74 -48.88
N ASP A 320 -2.39 61.39 -47.72
CA ASP A 320 -2.46 60.66 -46.43
C ASP A 320 -3.61 59.64 -46.41
N ILE A 321 -4.79 60.02 -46.89
CA ILE A 321 -5.96 59.11 -47.05
C ILE A 321 -5.62 57.95 -47.98
N TYR A 322 -4.98 58.22 -49.10
CA TYR A 322 -4.60 57.22 -50.09
C TYR A 322 -3.57 56.24 -49.49
N ASP A 323 -2.50 56.74 -48.87
CA ASP A 323 -1.42 55.97 -48.30
C ASP A 323 -1.94 55.07 -47.17
N ASP A 324 -2.77 55.62 -46.29
CA ASP A 324 -3.41 54.83 -45.21
C ASP A 324 -4.38 53.76 -45.74
N SER A 325 -5.10 54.04 -46.84
CA SER A 325 -5.97 53.08 -47.47
C SER A 325 -5.24 51.95 -48.18
N GLU A 326 -4.08 52.22 -48.79
CA GLU A 326 -3.20 51.19 -49.39
C GLU A 326 -2.57 50.31 -48.31
N TRP A 327 -2.20 50.90 -47.15
CA TRP A 327 -1.72 50.12 -46.03
C TRP A 327 -2.75 49.14 -45.45
N LEU A 328 -4.04 49.49 -45.53
CA LEU A 328 -5.15 48.62 -45.05
C LEU A 328 -5.51 47.49 -46.03
N LYS A 329 -4.98 47.45 -47.23
CA LYS A 329 -5.13 46.40 -48.21
C LYS A 329 -4.34 45.15 -47.88
#